data_fb665be4d7edae022f66ffa46af66c73
#
_entry.id   fb665be4d7edae022f66ffa46af66c73
#
_cell.length_a   1.000
_cell.length_b   1.000
_cell.length_c   1.000
_cell.angle_alpha   90.00
_cell.angle_beta   90.00
_cell.angle_gamma   90.00
#
_symmetry.space_group_name_H-M   'P 1'
#
loop_
_entity.id
_entity.type
_entity.pdbx_description
1 polymer ?
#
loop_
_entity_poly.entity_id
_entity_poly.type
_entity_poly.pdbx_seq_one_letter_code
_entity_poly.pdbx_strand_id
1 'polypeptide(L)'
;MHGRKGTALPEKWSEVKEMLEHYKTVYEGGQGEITEKKSRFICNVKLTETEEEALAFIEEMKKKYWDARHNCYAYVIGERGEWTRCSDDGEPSGTAGRPMLDVLQGEELHNVTVVVTRYFGGILLGTGGLVRAYSGAVQEGLRNSRLIEKKRGFLLEVTTDYNGLGKIQYLAGEREIPVIHAEYTEKVVMQLLVPAGRLQEMEKAVTEATSGRAGMRREKELYFAKLDGEYLLFEH
;
A
#
# COMPACT_ATOMS: atom_id res chain seq x y z
N MET A 1 10.74 -36.28 49.43
CA MET A 1 9.60 -35.51 48.90
C MET A 1 10.14 -34.35 48.06
N HIS A 2 10.17 -34.52 46.74
CA HIS A 2 10.68 -33.51 45.81
C HIS A 2 9.50 -33.07 44.92
N GLY A 3 9.03 -31.87 45.16
CA GLY A 3 8.02 -31.23 44.35
C GLY A 3 8.59 -30.80 43.00
N ARG A 4 8.11 -31.34 41.90
CA ARG A 4 8.39 -30.86 40.53
C ARG A 4 7.60 -29.58 40.29
N LYS A 5 8.29 -28.47 40.10
CA LYS A 5 7.72 -27.24 39.58
C LYS A 5 7.45 -27.45 38.07
N GLY A 6 6.18 -27.40 37.69
CA GLY A 6 5.79 -27.36 36.30
C GLY A 6 6.20 -26.02 35.69
N THR A 7 7.04 -26.07 34.68
CA THR A 7 7.35 -24.93 33.80
C THR A 7 6.16 -24.74 32.87
N ALA A 8 5.40 -23.68 33.09
CA ALA A 8 4.42 -23.20 32.14
C ALA A 8 5.17 -22.72 30.85
N LEU A 9 4.79 -23.27 29.72
CA LEU A 9 5.23 -22.80 28.41
C LEU A 9 4.67 -21.39 28.19
N PRO A 10 5.43 -20.45 27.61
CA PRO A 10 4.89 -19.15 27.26
C PRO A 10 3.84 -19.34 26.16
N GLU A 11 2.62 -18.94 26.43
CA GLU A 11 1.59 -18.76 25.42
C GLU A 11 2.13 -17.78 24.38
N LYS A 12 2.38 -18.25 23.15
CA LYS A 12 2.56 -17.39 22.00
C LYS A 12 1.22 -16.69 21.76
N TRP A 13 1.07 -15.49 22.28
CA TRP A 13 0.07 -14.56 21.80
C TRP A 13 0.41 -14.29 20.35
N SER A 14 -0.34 -14.84 19.43
CA SER A 14 -0.40 -14.33 18.08
C SER A 14 -1.05 -12.95 18.20
N GLU A 15 -0.23 -11.90 18.24
CA GLU A 15 -0.72 -10.54 18.10
C GLU A 15 -1.47 -10.50 16.76
N VAL A 16 -2.80 -10.46 16.83
CA VAL A 16 -3.61 -10.13 15.67
C VAL A 16 -3.23 -8.70 15.33
N LYS A 17 -2.41 -8.53 14.31
CA LYS A 17 -1.91 -7.24 13.86
C LYS A 17 -3.11 -6.43 13.40
N GLU A 18 -3.51 -5.45 14.21
CA GLU A 18 -4.65 -4.60 13.89
C GLU A 18 -4.38 -3.87 12.57
N MET A 19 -5.28 -3.99 11.61
CA MET A 19 -5.20 -3.32 10.31
C MET A 19 -5.19 -1.81 10.50
N LEU A 20 -4.36 -1.10 9.73
CA LEU A 20 -4.39 0.36 9.69
C LEU A 20 -5.68 0.87 9.06
N GLU A 21 -6.14 2.05 9.45
CA GLU A 21 -7.28 2.70 8.80
C GLU A 21 -7.02 2.98 7.33
N HIS A 22 -5.80 3.39 6.98
CA HIS A 22 -5.33 3.57 5.61
C HIS A 22 -3.81 3.64 5.54
N TYR A 23 -3.26 3.37 4.37
CA TYR A 23 -1.86 3.63 4.01
C TYR A 23 -1.70 3.79 2.51
N LYS A 24 -0.65 4.53 2.09
CA LYS A 24 -0.31 4.73 0.68
C LYS A 24 0.71 3.68 0.21
N THR A 25 0.54 3.20 -1.01
CA THR A 25 1.47 2.24 -1.62
C THR A 25 1.51 2.39 -3.14
N VAL A 26 2.40 1.65 -3.76
CA VAL A 26 2.48 1.52 -5.22
C VAL A 26 1.53 0.41 -5.66
N TYR A 27 0.66 0.69 -6.64
CA TYR A 27 -0.14 -0.33 -7.32
C TYR A 27 0.62 -0.91 -8.51
N GLU A 28 1.18 -0.02 -9.33
CA GLU A 28 2.01 -0.39 -10.48
C GLU A 28 3.27 0.47 -10.47
N GLY A 29 4.42 -0.19 -10.40
CA GLY A 29 5.73 0.47 -10.39
C GLY A 29 6.08 1.02 -11.76
N GLY A 30 6.67 2.22 -11.75
CA GLY A 30 7.14 2.91 -12.95
C GLY A 30 8.66 2.98 -13.03
N GLN A 31 9.12 3.53 -14.13
CA GLN A 31 10.51 3.91 -14.34
C GLN A 31 10.60 5.40 -14.64
N GLY A 32 11.55 6.09 -14.00
CA GLY A 32 11.89 7.47 -14.30
C GLY A 32 13.36 7.63 -14.61
N GLU A 33 13.72 8.62 -15.40
CA GLU A 33 15.10 8.94 -15.69
C GLU A 33 15.32 10.45 -15.62
N ILE A 34 16.42 10.86 -14.98
CA ILE A 34 16.88 12.23 -15.02
C ILE A 34 18.34 12.27 -15.48
N THR A 35 18.74 13.37 -16.07
CA THR A 35 20.14 13.65 -16.42
C THR A 35 20.64 14.89 -15.69
N GLU A 36 21.73 14.75 -14.93
CA GLU A 36 22.38 15.86 -14.23
C GLU A 36 23.88 15.90 -14.59
N LYS A 37 24.37 17.00 -15.14
CA LYS A 37 25.76 17.15 -15.60
C LYS A 37 26.27 15.95 -16.41
N LYS A 38 25.49 15.48 -17.38
CA LYS A 38 25.75 14.31 -18.23
C LYS A 38 25.70 12.95 -17.51
N SER A 39 25.56 12.89 -16.19
CA SER A 39 25.26 11.64 -15.48
C SER A 39 23.80 11.30 -15.64
N ARG A 40 23.48 10.03 -15.92
CA ARG A 40 22.11 9.50 -16.01
C ARG A 40 21.76 8.78 -14.72
N PHE A 41 20.56 9.03 -14.22
CA PHE A 41 19.99 8.38 -13.04
C PHE A 41 18.65 7.75 -13.42
N ILE A 42 18.59 6.43 -13.40
CA ILE A 42 17.42 5.65 -13.81
C ILE A 42 16.81 5.04 -12.55
N CYS A 43 15.65 5.52 -12.18
CA CYS A 43 14.88 4.97 -11.05
C CYS A 43 13.90 3.91 -11.54
N ASN A 44 13.90 2.76 -10.91
CA ASN A 44 12.88 1.72 -11.07
C ASN A 44 12.16 1.56 -9.73
N VAL A 45 10.83 1.54 -9.77
CA VAL A 45 9.95 1.44 -8.59
C VAL A 45 9.18 0.13 -8.65
N LYS A 46 9.00 -0.53 -7.52
CA LYS A 46 8.22 -1.79 -7.42
C LYS A 46 7.48 -1.87 -6.10
N LEU A 47 6.24 -2.38 -6.14
CA LEU A 47 5.53 -2.87 -4.95
C LEU A 47 6.29 -4.08 -4.41
N THR A 48 6.61 -4.05 -3.13
CA THR A 48 7.25 -5.16 -2.43
C THR A 48 6.68 -5.22 -1.00
N GLU A 49 6.12 -6.35 -0.63
CA GLU A 49 5.44 -6.52 0.66
C GLU A 49 6.33 -7.24 1.68
N THR A 50 7.43 -7.85 1.21
CA THR A 50 8.42 -8.52 2.05
C THR A 50 9.85 -8.06 1.74
N GLU A 51 10.77 -8.29 2.70
CA GLU A 51 12.19 -7.98 2.48
C GLU A 51 12.81 -8.89 1.40
N GLU A 52 12.35 -10.13 1.27
CA GLU A 52 12.77 -11.07 0.25
C GLU A 52 12.43 -10.56 -1.15
N GLU A 53 11.23 -10.01 -1.34
CA GLU A 53 10.81 -9.40 -2.61
C GLU A 53 11.63 -8.15 -2.93
N ALA A 54 11.92 -7.31 -1.91
CA ALA A 54 12.77 -6.14 -2.07
C ALA A 54 14.18 -6.52 -2.53
N LEU A 55 14.80 -7.50 -1.86
CA LEU A 55 16.13 -8.00 -2.21
C LEU A 55 16.16 -8.65 -3.60
N ALA A 56 15.14 -9.42 -3.94
CA ALA A 56 15.02 -10.02 -5.27
C ALA A 56 14.93 -8.94 -6.37
N PHE A 57 14.16 -7.89 -6.15
CA PHE A 57 14.07 -6.76 -7.09
C PHE A 57 15.39 -5.99 -7.21
N ILE A 58 16.10 -5.76 -6.11
CA ILE A 58 17.42 -5.10 -6.13
C ILE A 58 18.39 -5.92 -6.98
N GLU A 59 18.43 -7.24 -6.80
CA GLU A 59 19.31 -8.13 -7.59
C GLU A 59 18.87 -8.22 -9.07
N GLU A 60 17.58 -8.15 -9.37
CA GLU A 60 17.07 -8.03 -10.74
C GLU A 60 17.62 -6.77 -11.42
N MET A 61 17.56 -5.62 -10.72
CA MET A 61 18.06 -4.35 -11.26
C MET A 61 19.58 -4.33 -11.42
N LYS A 62 20.34 -4.91 -10.50
CA LYS A 62 21.80 -5.09 -10.66
C LYS A 62 22.16 -5.95 -11.86
N LYS A 63 21.38 -7.00 -12.15
CA LYS A 63 21.57 -7.82 -13.34
C LYS A 63 21.20 -7.08 -14.62
N LYS A 64 20.09 -6.34 -14.61
CA LYS A 64 19.60 -5.55 -15.75
C LYS A 64 20.62 -4.46 -16.13
N TYR A 65 21.21 -3.79 -15.15
CA TYR A 65 22.18 -2.69 -15.32
C TYR A 65 23.57 -3.11 -14.84
N TRP A 66 24.01 -4.30 -15.26
CA TRP A 66 25.27 -4.93 -14.82
C TRP A 66 26.53 -4.11 -15.11
N ASP A 67 26.47 -3.22 -16.10
CA ASP A 67 27.55 -2.32 -16.54
C ASP A 67 27.58 -0.99 -15.76
N ALA A 68 26.59 -0.73 -14.91
CA ALA A 68 26.57 0.43 -14.04
C ALA A 68 27.41 0.19 -12.79
N ARG A 69 28.06 1.25 -12.29
CA ARG A 69 28.89 1.17 -11.07
C ARG A 69 28.08 1.25 -9.79
N HIS A 70 26.89 1.88 -9.83
CA HIS A 70 26.08 2.16 -8.66
C HIS A 70 24.62 1.83 -8.96
N ASN A 71 24.06 0.94 -8.15
CA ASN A 71 22.63 0.58 -8.10
C ASN A 71 22.16 0.83 -6.67
N CYS A 72 22.04 2.12 -6.31
CA CYS A 72 21.62 2.54 -4.98
C CYS A 72 20.15 2.20 -4.77
N TYR A 73 19.78 1.84 -3.55
CA TYR A 73 18.39 1.45 -3.26
C TYR A 73 17.87 1.99 -1.93
N ALA A 74 16.57 2.07 -1.84
CA ALA A 74 15.85 2.27 -0.59
C ALA A 74 14.52 1.49 -0.64
N TYR A 75 14.08 1.00 0.53
CA TYR A 75 12.76 0.39 0.68
C TYR A 75 12.12 0.70 2.03
N VAL A 76 10.79 0.64 2.00
CA VAL A 76 9.92 0.74 3.18
C VAL A 76 8.95 -0.44 3.08
N ILE A 77 9.08 -1.42 3.96
CA ILE A 77 8.28 -2.65 3.99
C ILE A 77 7.41 -2.67 5.23
N GLY A 78 6.22 -3.25 5.08
CA GLY A 78 5.20 -3.33 6.12
C GLY A 78 4.21 -2.17 6.04
N GLU A 79 2.97 -2.41 6.47
CA GLU A 79 1.90 -1.41 6.44
C GLU A 79 2.19 -0.18 7.30
N ARG A 80 3.00 -0.33 8.34
CA ARG A 80 3.45 0.74 9.24
C ARG A 80 4.89 1.19 8.95
N GLY A 81 5.50 0.68 7.86
CA GLY A 81 6.90 0.94 7.54
C GLY A 81 7.87 0.33 8.55
N GLU A 82 7.55 -0.87 9.06
CA GLU A 82 8.31 -1.54 10.14
C GLU A 82 9.75 -1.83 9.75
N TRP A 83 10.00 -2.04 8.47
CA TRP A 83 11.32 -2.38 7.95
C TRP A 83 11.74 -1.35 6.91
N THR A 84 12.77 -0.59 7.23
CA THR A 84 13.37 0.36 6.29
C THR A 84 14.84 0.09 6.11
N ARG A 85 15.31 0.13 4.88
CA ARG A 85 16.74 0.00 4.58
C ARG A 85 17.11 0.82 3.35
N CYS A 86 18.34 1.27 3.30
CA CYS A 86 18.87 1.95 2.13
C CYS A 86 20.37 1.66 1.97
N SER A 87 20.89 1.87 0.76
CA SER A 87 22.30 1.67 0.43
C SER A 87 22.78 2.68 -0.60
N ASP A 88 23.97 3.20 -0.36
CA ASP A 88 24.65 4.08 -1.30
C ASP A 88 25.37 3.31 -2.42
N ASP A 89 25.53 1.99 -2.32
CA ASP A 89 26.16 1.10 -3.31
C ASP A 89 27.45 1.67 -3.91
N GLY A 90 28.36 2.15 -3.04
CA GLY A 90 29.67 2.71 -3.44
C GLY A 90 29.68 4.20 -3.79
N GLU A 91 28.55 4.90 -3.77
CA GLU A 91 28.53 6.36 -3.75
C GLU A 91 29.05 6.91 -2.41
N PRO A 92 29.44 8.18 -2.30
CA PRO A 92 29.82 8.77 -1.04
C PRO A 92 28.72 8.61 0.02
N SER A 93 29.11 8.25 1.24
CA SER A 93 28.17 7.92 2.32
C SER A 93 27.09 9.00 2.52
N GLY A 94 25.81 8.58 2.54
CA GLY A 94 24.66 9.43 2.76
C GLY A 94 24.24 10.30 1.56
N THR A 95 24.81 10.07 0.37
CA THR A 95 24.50 10.90 -0.79
C THR A 95 23.46 10.29 -1.73
N ALA A 96 23.12 9.02 -1.56
CA ALA A 96 22.20 8.28 -2.41
C ALA A 96 21.09 7.60 -1.63
N GLY A 97 21.40 6.55 -0.90
CA GLY A 97 20.40 5.71 -0.24
C GLY A 97 19.53 6.48 0.74
N ARG A 98 20.12 7.29 1.61
CA ARG A 98 19.37 8.09 2.61
C ARG A 98 18.45 9.12 1.94
N PRO A 99 18.89 9.95 0.98
CA PRO A 99 18.01 10.85 0.24
C PRO A 99 16.84 10.16 -0.48
N MET A 100 17.07 8.94 -1.01
CA MET A 100 16.02 8.14 -1.63
C MET A 100 14.98 7.70 -0.60
N LEU A 101 15.43 7.20 0.56
CA LEU A 101 14.55 6.81 1.66
C LEU A 101 13.73 7.99 2.20
N ASP A 102 14.35 9.16 2.34
CA ASP A 102 13.67 10.36 2.80
C ASP A 102 12.52 10.78 1.86
N VAL A 103 12.67 10.55 0.53
CA VAL A 103 11.57 10.77 -0.43
C VAL A 103 10.43 9.80 -0.17
N LEU A 104 10.70 8.49 -0.01
CA LEU A 104 9.65 7.50 0.24
C LEU A 104 8.88 7.78 1.53
N GLN A 105 9.61 8.15 2.60
CA GLN A 105 9.01 8.51 3.89
C GLN A 105 8.24 9.84 3.83
N GLY A 106 8.74 10.82 3.09
CA GLY A 106 8.06 12.10 2.89
C GLY A 106 6.75 11.98 2.11
N GLU A 107 6.66 11.04 1.19
CA GLU A 107 5.43 10.70 0.44
C GLU A 107 4.52 9.74 1.24
N GLU A 108 4.95 9.30 2.44
CA GLU A 108 4.24 8.33 3.29
C GLU A 108 3.97 7.00 2.59
N LEU A 109 4.91 6.55 1.75
CA LEU A 109 4.78 5.31 0.98
C LEU A 109 5.26 4.10 1.78
N HIS A 110 4.47 3.05 1.74
CA HIS A 110 4.71 1.76 2.37
C HIS A 110 4.72 0.65 1.33
N ASN A 111 5.37 -0.47 1.64
CA ASN A 111 5.47 -1.63 0.76
C ASN A 111 6.04 -1.25 -0.62
N VAL A 112 7.16 -0.55 -0.63
CA VAL A 112 7.80 -0.05 -1.85
C VAL A 112 9.30 -0.19 -1.80
N THR A 113 9.87 -0.60 -2.93
CA THR A 113 11.32 -0.60 -3.18
C THR A 113 11.63 0.26 -4.40
N VAL A 114 12.65 1.09 -4.27
CA VAL A 114 13.21 1.89 -5.37
C VAL A 114 14.69 1.55 -5.56
N VAL A 115 15.09 1.41 -6.81
CA VAL A 115 16.51 1.25 -7.19
C VAL A 115 16.85 2.34 -8.18
N VAL A 116 17.88 3.13 -7.87
CA VAL A 116 18.40 4.16 -8.77
C VAL A 116 19.77 3.72 -9.28
N THR A 117 19.83 3.46 -10.58
CA THR A 117 21.04 3.11 -11.32
C THR A 117 21.68 4.37 -11.87
N ARG A 118 22.97 4.56 -11.63
CA ARG A 118 23.72 5.72 -12.14
C ARG A 118 24.76 5.35 -13.16
N TYR A 119 24.77 6.09 -14.28
CA TYR A 119 25.86 6.13 -15.25
C TYR A 119 26.57 7.48 -15.16
N PHE A 120 27.87 7.44 -14.85
CA PHE A 120 28.69 8.65 -14.68
C PHE A 120 28.93 9.37 -16.00
N GLY A 121 28.65 10.67 -16.06
CA GLY A 121 28.80 11.51 -17.27
C GLY A 121 30.15 12.24 -17.41
N GLY A 122 31.14 11.87 -16.60
CA GLY A 122 32.48 12.51 -16.67
C GLY A 122 32.63 13.82 -15.89
N ILE A 123 31.54 14.35 -15.28
CA ILE A 123 31.53 15.58 -14.48
C ILE A 123 31.09 15.28 -13.05
N LEU A 124 31.89 15.65 -12.07
CA LEU A 124 31.55 15.45 -10.67
C LEU A 124 30.40 16.37 -10.24
N LEU A 125 29.43 15.79 -9.54
CA LEU A 125 28.28 16.54 -9.02
C LEU A 125 28.56 17.19 -7.65
N GLY A 126 29.46 16.59 -6.88
CA GLY A 126 29.64 16.89 -5.46
C GLY A 126 28.49 16.30 -4.59
N THR A 127 28.66 16.28 -3.27
CA THR A 127 27.70 15.66 -2.33
C THR A 127 26.29 16.21 -2.46
N GLY A 128 26.12 17.52 -2.44
CA GLY A 128 24.80 18.16 -2.60
C GLY A 128 24.16 17.95 -3.98
N GLY A 129 24.99 17.81 -5.03
CA GLY A 129 24.50 17.47 -6.37
C GLY A 129 24.00 16.03 -6.45
N LEU A 130 24.69 15.08 -5.82
CA LEU A 130 24.27 13.68 -5.74
C LEU A 130 22.95 13.55 -4.96
N VAL A 131 22.85 14.15 -3.78
CA VAL A 131 21.62 14.15 -2.98
C VAL A 131 20.42 14.60 -3.80
N ARG A 132 20.52 15.74 -4.50
CA ARG A 132 19.42 16.24 -5.33
C ARG A 132 19.11 15.31 -6.52
N ALA A 133 20.14 14.73 -7.15
CA ALA A 133 19.95 13.85 -8.29
C ALA A 133 19.26 12.54 -7.88
N TYR A 134 19.69 11.90 -6.79
CA TYR A 134 19.04 10.67 -6.30
C TYR A 134 17.61 10.92 -5.84
N SER A 135 17.34 11.97 -5.07
CA SER A 135 15.97 12.35 -4.68
C SER A 135 15.10 12.67 -5.90
N GLY A 136 15.63 13.45 -6.84
CA GLY A 136 14.89 13.81 -8.07
C GLY A 136 14.59 12.58 -8.95
N ALA A 137 15.51 11.62 -9.04
CA ALA A 137 15.28 10.38 -9.79
C ALA A 137 14.16 9.55 -9.15
N VAL A 138 14.12 9.43 -7.82
CA VAL A 138 13.02 8.74 -7.12
C VAL A 138 11.69 9.45 -7.37
N GLN A 139 11.65 10.78 -7.24
CA GLN A 139 10.44 11.56 -7.50
C GLN A 139 9.93 11.34 -8.94
N GLU A 140 10.84 11.27 -9.93
CA GLU A 140 10.46 10.99 -11.31
C GLU A 140 9.95 9.56 -11.50
N GLY A 141 10.58 8.57 -10.86
CA GLY A 141 10.09 7.20 -10.85
C GLY A 141 8.69 7.08 -10.24
N LEU A 142 8.44 7.77 -9.13
CA LEU A 142 7.12 7.78 -8.47
C LEU A 142 6.05 8.50 -9.32
N ARG A 143 6.39 9.59 -10.03
CA ARG A 143 5.45 10.24 -10.96
C ARG A 143 4.98 9.32 -12.09
N ASN A 144 5.85 8.44 -12.53
CA ASN A 144 5.56 7.47 -13.58
C ASN A 144 4.98 6.15 -13.03
N SER A 145 4.76 6.07 -11.71
CA SER A 145 4.11 4.96 -11.02
C SER A 145 2.63 5.25 -10.78
N ARG A 146 1.84 4.20 -10.61
CA ARG A 146 0.45 4.33 -10.15
C ARG A 146 0.41 4.11 -8.65
N LEU A 147 0.16 5.19 -7.93
CA LEU A 147 0.06 5.18 -6.47
C LEU A 147 -1.41 5.04 -6.06
N ILE A 148 -1.67 4.29 -4.99
CA ILE A 148 -3.00 4.13 -4.40
C ILE A 148 -2.95 4.35 -2.89
N GLU A 149 -4.08 4.76 -2.34
CA GLU A 149 -4.34 4.75 -0.90
C GLU A 149 -5.25 3.56 -0.59
N LYS A 150 -4.70 2.55 0.07
CA LYS A 150 -5.47 1.42 0.60
C LYS A 150 -6.21 1.88 1.85
N LYS A 151 -7.53 1.68 1.90
CA LYS A 151 -8.42 2.01 3.02
C LYS A 151 -9.02 0.74 3.60
N ARG A 152 -9.03 0.64 4.91
CA ARG A 152 -9.69 -0.45 5.64
C ARG A 152 -11.19 -0.35 5.49
N GLY A 153 -11.85 -1.45 5.21
CA GLY A 153 -13.30 -1.53 5.06
C GLY A 153 -13.85 -2.92 5.26
N PHE A 154 -15.17 -3.00 5.16
CA PHE A 154 -15.94 -4.23 5.29
C PHE A 154 -16.83 -4.44 4.06
N LEU A 155 -16.92 -5.69 3.61
CA LEU A 155 -18.03 -6.11 2.80
C LEU A 155 -19.23 -6.37 3.73
N LEU A 156 -20.22 -5.49 3.62
CA LEU A 156 -21.49 -5.59 4.37
C LEU A 156 -22.54 -6.16 3.42
N GLU A 157 -22.93 -7.41 3.67
CA GLU A 157 -24.09 -8.02 2.99
C GLU A 157 -25.37 -7.49 3.63
N VAL A 158 -26.28 -7.01 2.79
CA VAL A 158 -27.59 -6.54 3.19
C VAL A 158 -28.65 -7.31 2.42
N THR A 159 -29.50 -8.08 3.13
CA THR A 159 -30.64 -8.81 2.56
C THR A 159 -31.93 -8.05 2.87
N THR A 160 -32.72 -7.75 1.83
CA THR A 160 -33.96 -6.98 1.97
C THR A 160 -35.04 -7.46 0.99
N ASP A 161 -36.26 -6.95 1.12
CA ASP A 161 -37.31 -7.03 0.10
C ASP A 161 -37.14 -5.93 -0.97
N TYR A 162 -37.94 -5.98 -2.02
CA TYR A 162 -37.93 -4.96 -3.07
C TYR A 162 -38.34 -3.56 -2.60
N ASN A 163 -39.09 -3.45 -1.50
CA ASN A 163 -39.43 -2.14 -0.90
C ASN A 163 -38.23 -1.51 -0.19
N GLY A 164 -37.35 -2.33 0.40
CA GLY A 164 -36.11 -1.86 1.04
C GLY A 164 -35.02 -1.51 0.06
N LEU A 165 -34.99 -2.15 -1.14
CA LEU A 165 -33.96 -1.95 -2.15
C LEU A 165 -33.69 -0.47 -2.48
N GLY A 166 -34.74 0.27 -2.89
CA GLY A 166 -34.58 1.67 -3.28
C GLY A 166 -34.07 2.56 -2.14
N LYS A 167 -34.47 2.26 -0.90
CA LYS A 167 -34.01 2.98 0.29
C LYS A 167 -32.51 2.74 0.56
N ILE A 168 -32.06 1.49 0.44
CA ILE A 168 -30.63 1.14 0.65
C ILE A 168 -29.77 1.70 -0.47
N GLN A 169 -30.22 1.64 -1.72
CA GLN A 169 -29.52 2.25 -2.85
C GLN A 169 -29.41 3.77 -2.70
N TYR A 170 -30.46 4.44 -2.26
CA TYR A 170 -30.43 5.86 -1.97
C TYR A 170 -29.43 6.20 -0.85
N LEU A 171 -29.45 5.46 0.25
CA LEU A 171 -28.52 5.64 1.36
C LEU A 171 -27.06 5.41 0.93
N ALA A 172 -26.83 4.36 0.15
CA ALA A 172 -25.50 4.05 -0.38
C ALA A 172 -24.99 5.18 -1.29
N GLY A 173 -25.85 5.68 -2.20
CA GLY A 173 -25.52 6.80 -3.08
C GLY A 173 -25.26 8.11 -2.34
N GLU A 174 -26.12 8.48 -1.38
CA GLU A 174 -25.95 9.68 -0.56
C GLU A 174 -24.63 9.67 0.23
N ARG A 175 -24.21 8.50 0.65
CA ARG A 175 -23.00 8.31 1.46
C ARG A 175 -21.78 7.89 0.65
N GLU A 176 -21.88 7.85 -0.65
CA GLU A 176 -20.81 7.39 -1.54
C GLU A 176 -20.27 6.00 -1.16
N ILE A 177 -21.15 5.12 -0.68
CA ILE A 177 -20.84 3.72 -0.38
C ILE A 177 -21.09 2.88 -1.62
N PRO A 178 -20.06 2.27 -2.24
CA PRO A 178 -20.27 1.49 -3.45
C PRO A 178 -21.04 0.20 -3.17
N VAL A 179 -21.97 -0.13 -4.07
CA VAL A 179 -22.60 -1.44 -4.18
C VAL A 179 -21.72 -2.26 -5.13
N ILE A 180 -20.99 -3.24 -4.57
CA ILE A 180 -20.05 -4.07 -5.35
C ILE A 180 -20.77 -5.18 -6.08
N HIS A 181 -21.80 -5.75 -5.46
CA HIS A 181 -22.60 -6.83 -6.03
C HIS A 181 -24.06 -6.72 -5.58
N ALA A 182 -24.99 -7.17 -6.44
CA ALA A 182 -26.39 -7.29 -6.09
C ALA A 182 -27.04 -8.48 -6.81
N GLU A 183 -27.75 -9.33 -6.05
CA GLU A 183 -28.55 -10.44 -6.55
C GLU A 183 -30.03 -10.17 -6.34
N TYR A 184 -30.83 -10.50 -7.35
CA TYR A 184 -32.26 -10.26 -7.39
C TYR A 184 -33.00 -11.59 -7.53
N THR A 185 -33.52 -12.11 -6.40
CA THR A 185 -34.32 -13.35 -6.35
C THR A 185 -35.67 -13.06 -5.69
N GLU A 186 -36.19 -13.93 -4.84
CA GLU A 186 -37.33 -13.64 -3.96
C GLU A 186 -37.02 -12.51 -2.96
N LYS A 187 -35.75 -12.39 -2.61
CA LYS A 187 -35.19 -11.27 -1.84
C LYS A 187 -34.06 -10.63 -2.63
N VAL A 188 -33.70 -9.43 -2.26
CA VAL A 188 -32.53 -8.74 -2.80
C VAL A 188 -31.40 -8.87 -1.81
N VAL A 189 -30.24 -9.33 -2.29
CA VAL A 189 -29.00 -9.39 -1.52
C VAL A 189 -28.01 -8.42 -2.16
N MET A 190 -27.49 -7.48 -1.38
CA MET A 190 -26.51 -6.49 -1.84
C MET A 190 -25.24 -6.56 -1.01
N GLN A 191 -24.10 -6.44 -1.65
CA GLN A 191 -22.81 -6.28 -0.98
C GLN A 191 -22.36 -4.81 -1.07
N LEU A 192 -22.25 -4.16 0.07
CA LEU A 192 -21.80 -2.78 0.22
C LEU A 192 -20.35 -2.78 0.69
N LEU A 193 -19.50 -1.97 0.04
CA LEU A 193 -18.12 -1.76 0.47
C LEU A 193 -18.06 -0.54 1.41
N VAL A 194 -18.07 -0.81 2.70
CA VAL A 194 -18.19 0.22 3.73
C VAL A 194 -16.83 0.50 4.39
N PRO A 195 -16.31 1.74 4.36
CA PRO A 195 -15.12 2.11 5.12
C PRO A 195 -15.28 1.78 6.61
N ALA A 196 -14.23 1.27 7.26
CA ALA A 196 -14.30 0.78 8.64
C ALA A 196 -14.86 1.83 9.62
N GLY A 197 -14.40 3.07 9.55
CA GLY A 197 -14.88 4.17 10.38
C GLY A 197 -16.35 4.57 10.17
N ARG A 198 -17.00 4.07 9.10
CA ARG A 198 -18.40 4.38 8.77
C ARG A 198 -19.34 3.17 8.93
N LEU A 199 -18.81 2.02 9.34
CA LEU A 199 -19.59 0.78 9.39
C LEU A 199 -20.81 0.88 10.32
N GLN A 200 -20.60 1.34 11.54
CA GLN A 200 -21.70 1.47 12.54
C GLN A 200 -22.75 2.47 12.09
N GLU A 201 -22.34 3.60 11.49
CA GLU A 201 -23.26 4.60 10.93
C GLU A 201 -24.13 3.98 9.83
N MET A 202 -23.50 3.21 8.92
CA MET A 202 -24.20 2.59 7.80
C MET A 202 -25.19 1.50 8.28
N GLU A 203 -24.78 0.65 9.22
CA GLU A 203 -25.66 -0.37 9.82
C GLU A 203 -26.89 0.27 10.48
N LYS A 204 -26.69 1.35 11.23
CA LYS A 204 -27.79 2.10 11.85
C LYS A 204 -28.72 2.71 10.79
N ALA A 205 -28.17 3.34 9.76
CA ALA A 205 -28.96 3.97 8.70
C ALA A 205 -29.81 2.93 7.92
N VAL A 206 -29.24 1.76 7.61
CA VAL A 206 -29.99 0.65 6.98
C VAL A 206 -31.11 0.16 7.88
N THR A 207 -30.85 -0.02 9.19
CA THR A 207 -31.85 -0.44 10.17
C THR A 207 -33.01 0.55 10.22
N GLU A 208 -32.73 1.84 10.33
CA GLU A 208 -33.74 2.90 10.38
C GLU A 208 -34.57 2.97 9.10
N ALA A 209 -33.90 3.00 7.91
CA ALA A 209 -34.57 3.10 6.63
C ALA A 209 -35.50 1.92 6.32
N THR A 210 -35.14 0.72 6.78
CA THR A 210 -35.94 -0.50 6.58
C THR A 210 -36.84 -0.85 7.76
N SER A 211 -36.85 -0.04 8.82
CA SER A 211 -37.57 -0.31 10.08
C SER A 211 -37.21 -1.68 10.68
N GLY A 212 -35.90 -2.00 10.62
CA GLY A 212 -35.35 -3.26 11.13
C GLY A 212 -35.66 -4.52 10.32
N ARG A 213 -36.23 -4.39 9.10
CA ARG A 213 -36.61 -5.54 8.25
C ARG A 213 -35.46 -6.11 7.42
N ALA A 214 -34.43 -5.32 7.13
CA ALA A 214 -33.26 -5.81 6.44
C ALA A 214 -32.37 -6.67 7.35
N GLY A 215 -31.90 -7.80 6.85
CA GLY A 215 -30.82 -8.57 7.44
C GLY A 215 -29.48 -7.98 7.06
N MET A 216 -28.53 -7.96 7.98
CA MET A 216 -27.16 -7.49 7.71
C MET A 216 -26.15 -8.49 8.23
N ARG A 217 -25.08 -8.71 7.47
CA ARG A 217 -23.96 -9.58 7.85
C ARG A 217 -22.65 -8.94 7.42
N ARG A 218 -21.72 -8.76 8.36
CA ARG A 218 -20.34 -8.41 8.03
C ARG A 218 -19.64 -9.64 7.48
N GLU A 219 -19.31 -9.64 6.21
CA GLU A 219 -18.73 -10.81 5.57
C GLU A 219 -17.22 -10.87 5.73
N LYS A 220 -16.54 -9.81 5.33
CA LYS A 220 -15.09 -9.77 5.28
C LYS A 220 -14.57 -8.37 5.59
N GLU A 221 -13.53 -8.33 6.39
CA GLU A 221 -12.67 -7.16 6.57
C GLU A 221 -11.54 -7.22 5.54
N LEU A 222 -11.26 -6.09 4.87
CA LEU A 222 -10.27 -6.03 3.79
C LEU A 222 -9.75 -4.60 3.59
N TYR A 223 -8.69 -4.45 2.81
CA TYR A 223 -8.35 -3.17 2.24
C TYR A 223 -9.00 -2.98 0.88
N PHE A 224 -9.31 -1.73 0.55
CA PHE A 224 -9.76 -1.36 -0.79
C PHE A 224 -9.12 -0.03 -1.22
N ALA A 225 -9.03 0.17 -2.53
CA ALA A 225 -8.64 1.44 -3.12
C ALA A 225 -9.55 1.77 -4.30
N LYS A 226 -9.64 3.06 -4.66
CA LYS A 226 -10.31 3.49 -5.90
C LYS A 226 -9.24 3.89 -6.90
N LEU A 227 -9.26 3.28 -8.08
CA LEU A 227 -8.33 3.56 -9.16
C LEU A 227 -9.10 3.66 -10.47
N ASP A 228 -8.95 4.76 -11.21
CA ASP A 228 -9.63 5.03 -12.50
C ASP A 228 -11.17 4.86 -12.46
N GLY A 229 -11.77 5.09 -11.30
CA GLY A 229 -13.22 4.95 -11.09
C GLY A 229 -13.66 3.58 -10.60
N GLU A 230 -12.80 2.57 -10.65
CA GLU A 230 -13.06 1.21 -10.18
C GLU A 230 -12.56 0.99 -8.74
N TYR A 231 -13.20 0.07 -8.02
CA TYR A 231 -12.79 -0.33 -6.69
C TYR A 231 -11.98 -1.63 -6.74
N LEU A 232 -10.75 -1.55 -6.26
CA LEU A 232 -9.86 -2.69 -6.08
C LEU A 232 -10.01 -3.21 -4.66
N LEU A 233 -10.13 -4.52 -4.49
CA LEU A 233 -10.23 -5.18 -3.21
C LEU A 233 -8.95 -5.98 -2.94
N PHE A 234 -8.38 -5.83 -1.74
CA PHE A 234 -7.15 -6.50 -1.32
C PHE A 234 -7.46 -7.34 -0.08
N GLU A 235 -7.34 -8.64 -0.23
CA GLU A 235 -7.45 -9.57 0.89
C GLU A 235 -6.21 -9.49 1.78
N HIS A 236 -6.40 -9.63 3.08
CA HIS A 236 -5.33 -9.60 4.07
C HIS A 236 -4.93 -11.01 4.47
#